data_a69b2dc5f23ab9bd9a6ff8dc2b533a45
#
_entry.id   a69b2dc5f23ab9bd9a6ff8dc2b533a45
#
_cell.length_a   1.000
_cell.length_b   1.000
_cell.length_c   1.000
_cell.angle_alpha   90.00
_cell.angle_beta   90.00
_cell.angle_gamma   90.00
#
_symmetry.space_group_name_H-M   'P 1'
#
loop_
_entity.id
_entity.type
_entity.pdbx_description
1 polymer ?
#
loop_
_entity_poly.entity_id
_entity_poly.type
_entity_poly.pdbx_seq_one_letter_code
_entity_poly.pdbx_strand_id
1 'polypeptide(L)'
;MTLFPEEVSRMNTPRVSDRQLALLGHRLAAGGLGRRDFLRIAAGLATMSAAGFNARSVSAAPKLGPGEKLAREQHLRWGGGGNWQQDPASHDFNKDLYCTGVPALFAGLMRFNADFQAVPDIAEKISTNADGSVWTFVVRKDSRWSDNGPCTARDFEWSWKRQLDPATAAPYASFLYDIKNGEAFNKKQITDAREVGVRTKDDWTLEVTLEGPRGYFPVLAAYLAAFPAHRAAVEKYGDKWTEAANIVSNGAFALEAWEHNKFMVLRKNKHYWRAKDTTLEKVTIPIIPIAAGAIPYDNNELDMTLLQVADLRRFQSNPKTEKEAFRFPYPGTWYLLPQVTKPPFDNIKVRRAVAHAVDRENIVKVSQGFAIPAHSMIPPGFPGAVDDPKIRAIQKFDPKLAMAQLKGTPFDGGRNWPRIVLSMRDEALGAKSLAEAVQAVLLEHLNMKTELEVLEQRVFRERLWKQDLQFVWIRWFMDYPDPHNEYFDTFYGKKTTGKRQAWVNDAFDKELEGGRDTRDQKKRLAHYAKAEELMQTDVGYVPVAWVSRWAAAKNHVRGVEKNKQGEFVIDGNIYRDMLSNIYITEKA
;
A
#
# COMPACT_ATOMS: atom_id res chain seq x y z
N MET A 1 -18.77 56.93 23.26
CA MET A 1 -19.98 56.63 22.52
C MET A 1 -19.51 55.86 21.29
N THR A 2 -19.34 54.55 21.41
CA THR A 2 -20.18 53.49 20.87
C THR A 2 -20.30 53.53 19.36
N LEU A 3 -19.77 52.56 18.62
CA LEU A 3 -20.31 51.26 18.32
C LEU A 3 -19.35 50.50 17.41
N PHE A 4 -19.13 49.23 17.70
CA PHE A 4 -18.60 48.22 16.78
C PHE A 4 -19.66 47.87 15.73
N PRO A 5 -19.24 47.36 14.59
CA PRO A 5 -19.91 46.13 14.13
C PRO A 5 -18.94 44.99 13.82
N GLU A 6 -19.25 43.83 14.38
CA GLU A 6 -18.99 42.52 13.83
C GLU A 6 -19.60 42.45 12.44
N GLU A 7 -18.84 41.93 11.49
CA GLU A 7 -19.29 41.09 10.37
C GLU A 7 -18.17 40.94 9.34
N VAL A 8 -17.28 39.95 9.55
CA VAL A 8 -16.56 39.31 8.44
C VAL A 8 -16.49 37.81 8.73
N SER A 9 -17.58 37.14 8.42
CA SER A 9 -17.58 35.68 8.29
C SER A 9 -18.55 35.30 7.17
N ARG A 10 -18.03 34.49 6.23
CA ARG A 10 -18.70 33.82 5.09
C ARG A 10 -18.45 34.45 3.73
N MET A 11 -17.27 34.27 3.19
CA MET A 11 -17.10 34.19 1.74
C MET A 11 -17.53 32.78 1.28
N ASN A 12 -18.79 32.67 0.87
CA ASN A 12 -19.32 31.57 0.07
C ASN A 12 -18.70 31.67 -1.32
N THR A 13 -17.87 30.71 -1.71
CA THR A 13 -17.48 30.51 -3.11
C THR A 13 -18.69 29.99 -3.88
N PRO A 14 -19.17 30.68 -4.92
CA PRO A 14 -20.33 30.21 -5.68
C PRO A 14 -19.97 28.98 -6.50
N ARG A 15 -20.68 27.87 -6.29
CA ARG A 15 -20.67 26.73 -7.22
C ARG A 15 -21.35 27.15 -8.51
N VAL A 16 -20.63 27.08 -9.62
CA VAL A 16 -21.20 27.28 -10.96
C VAL A 16 -22.19 26.16 -11.23
N SER A 17 -23.46 26.48 -11.44
CA SER A 17 -24.51 25.50 -11.71
C SER A 17 -24.44 25.01 -13.17
N ASP A 18 -24.93 23.78 -13.44
CA ASP A 18 -25.02 23.22 -14.80
C ASP A 18 -25.77 24.14 -15.77
N ARG A 19 -26.69 24.96 -15.25
CA ARG A 19 -27.43 25.96 -16.01
C ARG A 19 -26.55 27.14 -16.48
N GLN A 20 -25.50 27.48 -15.69
CA GLN A 20 -24.54 28.52 -16.06
C GLN A 20 -23.52 28.01 -17.10
N LEU A 21 -23.18 26.71 -17.04
CA LEU A 21 -22.34 26.06 -18.05
C LEU A 21 -23.06 25.92 -19.39
N ALA A 22 -24.34 25.60 -19.38
CA ALA A 22 -25.18 25.54 -20.58
C ALA A 22 -25.35 26.92 -21.25
N LEU A 23 -25.51 28.00 -20.45
CA LEU A 23 -25.57 29.38 -20.93
C LEU A 23 -24.25 29.87 -21.53
N LEU A 24 -23.11 29.44 -20.99
CA LEU A 24 -21.77 29.70 -21.55
C LEU A 24 -21.57 28.97 -22.88
N GLY A 25 -22.02 27.73 -22.99
CA GLY A 25 -22.00 26.95 -24.24
C GLY A 25 -22.83 27.62 -25.35
N HIS A 26 -24.02 28.12 -25.01
CA HIS A 26 -24.88 28.86 -25.96
C HIS A 26 -24.27 30.20 -26.43
N ARG A 27 -23.60 30.93 -25.55
CA ARG A 27 -22.92 32.20 -25.90
C ARG A 27 -21.65 32.01 -26.74
N LEU A 28 -20.96 30.88 -26.57
CA LEU A 28 -19.84 30.47 -27.43
C LEU A 28 -20.31 30.15 -28.86
N ALA A 29 -21.43 29.44 -29.00
CA ALA A 29 -22.02 29.09 -30.29
C ALA A 29 -22.59 30.30 -31.03
N ALA A 30 -22.93 31.38 -30.32
CA ALA A 30 -23.48 32.63 -30.89
C ALA A 30 -22.41 33.70 -31.23
N GLY A 31 -21.11 33.39 -31.16
CA GLY A 31 -20.02 34.31 -31.57
C GLY A 31 -19.79 35.52 -30.66
N GLY A 32 -20.35 35.53 -29.44
CA GLY A 32 -20.34 36.69 -28.53
C GLY A 32 -19.17 36.76 -27.53
N LEU A 33 -18.11 35.93 -27.65
CA LEU A 33 -16.94 35.95 -26.76
C LEU A 33 -15.64 36.11 -27.56
N GLY A 34 -14.84 37.12 -27.20
CA GLY A 34 -13.56 37.35 -27.81
C GLY A 34 -12.50 36.29 -27.41
N ARG A 35 -11.53 36.00 -28.29
CA ARG A 35 -10.42 35.07 -28.04
C ARG A 35 -9.72 35.25 -26.69
N ARG A 36 -9.61 36.48 -26.18
CA ARG A 36 -9.01 36.77 -24.87
C ARG A 36 -9.86 36.33 -23.70
N ASP A 37 -11.18 36.42 -23.80
CA ASP A 37 -12.10 36.01 -22.74
C ASP A 37 -12.26 34.49 -22.71
N PHE A 38 -12.21 33.83 -23.86
CA PHE A 38 -12.12 32.38 -23.96
C PHE A 38 -10.85 31.85 -23.29
N LEU A 39 -9.70 32.47 -23.52
CA LEU A 39 -8.43 32.05 -22.89
C LEU A 39 -8.44 32.30 -21.36
N ARG A 40 -9.10 33.36 -20.88
CA ARG A 40 -9.27 33.59 -19.43
C ARG A 40 -10.21 32.58 -18.79
N ILE A 41 -11.28 32.20 -19.46
CA ILE A 41 -12.24 31.18 -18.98
C ILE A 41 -11.61 29.79 -19.10
N ALA A 42 -10.88 29.49 -20.15
CA ALA A 42 -10.15 28.24 -20.32
C ALA A 42 -9.01 28.10 -19.29
N ALA A 43 -8.30 29.18 -18.95
CA ALA A 43 -7.31 29.20 -17.88
C ALA A 43 -7.97 29.01 -16.50
N GLY A 44 -9.14 29.62 -16.26
CA GLY A 44 -9.93 29.41 -15.04
C GLY A 44 -10.48 27.99 -14.91
N LEU A 45 -10.90 27.35 -16.01
CA LEU A 45 -11.35 25.96 -16.05
C LEU A 45 -10.20 24.96 -15.95
N ALA A 46 -9.03 25.28 -16.51
CA ALA A 46 -7.82 24.47 -16.34
C ALA A 46 -7.32 24.48 -14.87
N THR A 47 -7.48 25.60 -14.16
CA THR A 47 -7.19 25.68 -12.71
C THR A 47 -8.22 24.93 -11.86
N MET A 48 -9.46 24.77 -12.31
CA MET A 48 -10.48 23.99 -11.59
C MET A 48 -10.34 22.47 -11.79
N SER A 49 -9.74 22.01 -12.88
CA SER A 49 -9.43 20.57 -13.07
C SER A 49 -8.18 20.10 -12.32
N ALA A 50 -7.35 21.03 -11.83
CA ALA A 50 -6.20 20.77 -10.95
C ALA A 50 -6.57 20.74 -9.44
N ALA A 51 -7.84 20.97 -9.08
CA ALA A 51 -8.28 21.09 -7.68
C ALA A 51 -8.42 19.77 -6.92
N GLY A 52 -7.90 18.64 -7.47
CA GLY A 52 -7.90 17.33 -6.80
C GLY A 52 -6.73 17.10 -5.83
N PHE A 53 -5.66 17.90 -5.90
CA PHE A 53 -4.43 17.67 -5.13
C PHE A 53 -3.93 18.93 -4.41
N ASN A 54 -4.81 19.66 -3.74
CA ASN A 54 -4.35 20.65 -2.78
C ASN A 54 -3.90 19.94 -1.51
N ALA A 55 -2.63 19.64 -1.42
CA ALA A 55 -2.00 19.28 -0.18
C ALA A 55 -2.07 20.48 0.79
N ARG A 56 -3.08 20.50 1.66
CA ARG A 56 -2.87 21.17 2.93
C ARG A 56 -1.77 20.38 3.62
N SER A 57 -0.56 20.93 3.65
CA SER A 57 0.46 20.51 4.59
C SER A 57 -0.14 20.68 5.98
N VAL A 58 -0.65 19.61 6.56
CA VAL A 58 -0.92 19.61 7.98
C VAL A 58 0.45 19.66 8.61
N SER A 59 0.83 20.83 9.13
CA SER A 59 2.02 20.97 9.96
C SER A 59 1.88 19.97 11.12
N ALA A 60 2.80 19.04 11.19
CA ALA A 60 2.84 18.03 12.25
C ALA A 60 3.45 18.61 13.55
N ALA A 61 3.25 19.88 13.82
CA ALA A 61 3.63 20.44 15.12
C ALA A 61 3.01 19.58 16.24
N PRO A 62 3.78 19.24 17.30
CA PRO A 62 3.29 18.42 18.39
C PRO A 62 1.99 18.97 18.95
N LYS A 63 0.95 18.15 19.00
CA LYS A 63 -0.34 18.51 19.61
C LYS A 63 -0.30 18.05 21.07
N LEU A 64 0.29 18.87 21.91
CA LEU A 64 0.37 18.61 23.36
C LEU A 64 -1.01 18.72 24.00
N GLY A 65 -1.35 17.76 24.84
CA GLY A 65 -2.52 17.81 25.71
C GLY A 65 -2.33 18.82 26.84
N PRO A 66 -3.41 19.15 27.59
CA PRO A 66 -3.31 20.03 28.75
C PRO A 66 -2.28 19.52 29.78
N GLY A 67 -1.26 20.33 30.08
CA GLY A 67 -0.19 19.98 31.02
C GLY A 67 0.93 19.10 30.47
N GLU A 68 0.81 18.57 29.24
CA GLU A 68 1.89 17.82 28.59
C GLU A 68 3.04 18.75 28.19
N LYS A 69 4.27 18.26 28.35
CA LYS A 69 5.49 18.91 27.87
C LYS A 69 6.30 17.95 27.03
N LEU A 70 7.00 18.46 26.03
CA LEU A 70 7.97 17.67 25.28
C LEU A 70 9.11 17.23 26.22
N ALA A 71 9.49 15.96 26.09
CA ALA A 71 10.71 15.48 26.74
C ALA A 71 11.92 16.24 26.18
N ARG A 72 12.92 16.47 27.00
CA ARG A 72 14.18 17.12 26.59
C ARG A 72 14.89 16.30 25.52
N GLU A 73 14.86 14.97 25.64
CA GLU A 73 15.43 14.03 24.68
C GLU A 73 14.32 13.48 23.78
N GLN A 74 14.35 13.84 22.52
CA GLN A 74 13.43 13.36 21.49
C GLN A 74 14.00 12.11 20.82
N HIS A 75 14.10 11.01 21.60
CA HIS A 75 14.65 9.74 21.20
C HIS A 75 13.61 8.63 21.31
N LEU A 76 13.29 8.01 20.20
CA LEU A 76 12.41 6.84 20.10
C LEU A 76 13.24 5.56 19.99
N ARG A 77 12.94 4.57 20.82
CA ARG A 77 13.50 3.22 20.74
C ARG A 77 12.40 2.28 20.26
N TRP A 78 12.50 1.84 19.03
CA TRP A 78 11.44 1.09 18.37
C TRP A 78 11.87 -0.32 17.97
N GLY A 79 11.26 -1.34 18.59
CA GLY A 79 11.48 -2.75 18.31
C GLY A 79 10.46 -3.33 17.34
N GLY A 80 10.92 -3.81 16.19
CA GLY A 80 10.14 -4.73 15.36
C GLY A 80 9.11 -4.10 14.42
N GLY A 81 9.29 -2.86 13.98
CA GLY A 81 8.41 -2.25 12.97
C GLY A 81 8.71 -2.72 11.55
N GLY A 82 7.68 -3.11 10.79
CA GLY A 82 7.80 -3.44 9.39
C GLY A 82 8.69 -4.66 9.12
N ASN A 83 9.59 -4.55 8.15
CA ASN A 83 10.54 -5.61 7.81
C ASN A 83 11.80 -5.63 8.71
N TRP A 84 11.83 -4.82 9.76
CA TRP A 84 13.01 -4.64 10.64
C TRP A 84 13.24 -5.80 11.62
N GLN A 85 12.68 -6.95 11.32
CA GLN A 85 12.88 -8.18 12.08
C GLN A 85 14.18 -8.90 11.71
N GLN A 86 14.76 -8.54 10.58
CA GLN A 86 15.99 -9.11 10.04
C GLN A 86 16.90 -7.98 9.60
N ASP A 87 18.19 -8.22 9.64
CA ASP A 87 19.16 -7.30 9.05
C ASP A 87 18.94 -7.26 7.54
N PRO A 88 18.65 -6.10 6.92
CA PRO A 88 18.54 -6.03 5.48
C PRO A 88 19.89 -6.29 4.83
N ALA A 89 19.88 -6.91 3.65
CA ALA A 89 21.12 -7.05 2.88
C ALA A 89 21.65 -5.69 2.41
N SER A 90 20.76 -4.73 2.21
CA SER A 90 21.06 -3.37 1.75
C SER A 90 19.86 -2.45 2.01
N HIS A 91 20.09 -1.14 2.05
CA HIS A 91 19.03 -0.14 1.92
C HIS A 91 18.82 0.32 0.47
N ASP A 92 19.42 -0.35 -0.50
CA ASP A 92 19.21 -0.10 -1.91
C ASP A 92 17.86 -0.65 -2.38
N PHE A 93 16.85 0.22 -2.44
CA PHE A 93 15.50 -0.12 -2.87
C PHE A 93 15.41 -0.58 -4.34
N ASN A 94 16.48 -0.45 -5.12
CA ASN A 94 16.58 -1.04 -6.45
C ASN A 94 17.11 -2.49 -6.42
N LYS A 95 17.67 -2.97 -5.32
CA LYS A 95 18.25 -4.32 -5.21
C LYS A 95 17.60 -5.18 -4.13
N ASP A 96 17.10 -4.59 -3.06
CA ASP A 96 16.47 -5.30 -1.95
C ASP A 96 14.99 -4.92 -1.81
N LEU A 97 14.09 -5.90 -1.93
CA LEU A 97 12.64 -5.74 -1.74
C LEU A 97 12.28 -5.46 -0.27
N TYR A 98 13.13 -5.86 0.64
CA TYR A 98 12.90 -5.81 2.08
C TYR A 98 13.79 -4.78 2.76
N CYS A 99 14.33 -3.82 1.99
CA CYS A 99 15.18 -2.77 2.51
C CYS A 99 14.46 -2.00 3.63
N THR A 100 14.95 -2.23 4.83
CA THR A 100 14.36 -1.72 6.07
C THR A 100 14.76 -0.26 6.27
N GLY A 101 13.83 0.57 6.74
CA GLY A 101 14.10 1.98 7.00
C GLY A 101 14.07 2.91 5.77
N VAL A 102 13.95 2.38 4.57
CA VAL A 102 13.90 3.20 3.33
C VAL A 102 12.84 4.30 3.41
N PRO A 103 11.61 4.05 3.89
CA PRO A 103 10.61 5.11 3.97
C PRO A 103 11.01 6.28 4.88
N ALA A 104 11.89 6.07 5.87
CA ALA A 104 12.40 7.14 6.74
C ALA A 104 13.66 7.82 6.16
N LEU A 105 14.48 7.07 5.41
CA LEU A 105 15.75 7.54 4.83
C LEU A 105 15.56 8.30 3.52
N PHE A 106 14.59 7.90 2.70
CA PHE A 106 14.37 8.49 1.38
C PHE A 106 12.99 9.08 1.22
N ALA A 107 12.87 10.06 0.34
CA ALA A 107 11.66 10.78 -0.03
C ALA A 107 11.45 10.71 -1.54
N GLY A 108 10.24 10.30 -1.98
CA GLY A 108 9.84 10.25 -3.38
C GLY A 108 9.25 11.56 -3.89
N LEU A 109 8.88 11.62 -5.16
CA LEU A 109 8.11 12.74 -5.71
C LEU A 109 6.78 12.89 -4.99
N MET A 110 6.15 11.77 -4.67
CA MET A 110 4.90 11.68 -3.91
C MET A 110 5.15 10.87 -2.63
N ARG A 111 4.22 10.92 -1.69
CA ARG A 111 4.18 10.11 -0.46
C ARG A 111 2.76 9.69 -0.14
N PHE A 112 2.59 8.72 0.74
CA PHE A 112 1.27 8.34 1.25
C PHE A 112 0.96 9.12 2.53
N ASN A 113 -0.28 9.63 2.65
CA ASN A 113 -0.82 10.17 3.90
C ASN A 113 -1.37 9.04 4.79
N ALA A 114 -1.91 9.37 5.96
CA ALA A 114 -2.48 8.39 6.88
C ALA A 114 -3.71 7.64 6.31
N ASP A 115 -4.37 8.17 5.28
CA ASP A 115 -5.43 7.50 4.54
C ASP A 115 -4.90 6.69 3.34
N PHE A 116 -3.59 6.45 3.28
CA PHE A 116 -2.90 5.75 2.18
C PHE A 116 -3.12 6.37 0.79
N GLN A 117 -3.44 7.66 0.74
CA GLN A 117 -3.58 8.39 -0.51
C GLN A 117 -2.24 8.99 -0.92
N ALA A 118 -1.91 8.91 -2.22
CA ALA A 118 -0.73 9.58 -2.76
C ALA A 118 -0.91 11.11 -2.74
N VAL A 119 -0.01 11.81 -2.07
CA VAL A 119 0.02 13.27 -1.98
C VAL A 119 1.41 13.80 -2.33
N PRO A 120 1.55 15.05 -2.79
CA PRO A 120 2.86 15.64 -3.10
C PRO A 120 3.84 15.58 -1.94
N ASP A 121 5.14 15.37 -2.26
CA ASP A 121 6.25 15.40 -1.31
C ASP A 121 7.41 16.22 -1.86
N ILE A 122 8.44 15.57 -2.45
CA ILE A 122 9.54 16.28 -3.12
C ILE A 122 9.03 17.01 -4.37
N ALA A 123 7.99 16.52 -5.04
CA ALA A 123 7.25 17.33 -5.98
C ALA A 123 6.31 18.27 -5.22
N GLU A 124 6.46 19.59 -5.43
CA GLU A 124 5.52 20.60 -4.91
C GLU A 124 4.26 20.71 -5.78
N LYS A 125 4.37 20.32 -7.04
CA LYS A 125 3.32 20.39 -8.04
C LYS A 125 3.32 19.16 -8.93
N ILE A 126 2.13 18.63 -9.22
CA ILE A 126 1.92 17.55 -10.17
C ILE A 126 0.83 17.93 -11.16
N SER A 127 1.03 17.63 -12.42
CA SER A 127 0.03 17.82 -13.48
C SER A 127 0.12 16.71 -14.52
N THR A 128 -0.93 16.56 -15.31
CA THR A 128 -0.94 15.61 -16.42
C THR A 128 -1.66 16.21 -17.63
N ASN A 129 -1.38 15.68 -18.82
CA ASN A 129 -2.10 16.02 -20.04
C ASN A 129 -3.56 15.51 -19.98
N ALA A 130 -4.32 15.77 -21.04
CA ALA A 130 -5.77 15.52 -21.06
C ALA A 130 -6.15 14.04 -20.83
N ASP A 131 -5.38 13.10 -21.37
CA ASP A 131 -5.65 11.66 -21.27
C ASP A 131 -4.93 10.97 -20.10
N GLY A 132 -3.96 11.62 -19.44
CA GLY A 132 -3.22 11.02 -18.33
C GLY A 132 -2.02 10.16 -18.78
N SER A 133 -1.56 10.29 -20.02
CA SER A 133 -0.40 9.57 -20.56
C SER A 133 0.93 10.30 -20.36
N VAL A 134 0.90 11.60 -20.02
CA VAL A 134 2.09 12.40 -19.71
C VAL A 134 1.92 13.08 -18.38
N TRP A 135 2.83 12.82 -17.44
CA TRP A 135 2.86 13.44 -16.12
C TRP A 135 4.03 14.38 -15.97
N THR A 136 3.79 15.52 -15.34
CA THR A 136 4.82 16.54 -15.05
C THR A 136 4.88 16.78 -13.56
N PHE A 137 6.07 16.63 -13.00
CA PHE A 137 6.37 16.86 -11.58
C PHE A 137 7.30 18.06 -11.46
N VAL A 138 6.91 19.06 -10.67
CA VAL A 138 7.77 20.20 -10.33
C VAL A 138 8.43 19.90 -8.99
N VAL A 139 9.73 19.67 -9.01
CA VAL A 139 10.55 19.35 -7.84
C VAL A 139 10.79 20.63 -7.03
N ARG A 140 10.72 20.54 -5.73
CA ARG A 140 10.96 21.65 -4.79
C ARG A 140 12.39 22.16 -4.90
N LYS A 141 12.56 23.47 -4.96
CA LYS A 141 13.88 24.09 -4.99
C LYS A 141 14.63 24.03 -3.65
N ASP A 142 13.92 23.79 -2.56
CA ASP A 142 14.46 23.58 -1.20
C ASP A 142 14.70 22.10 -0.87
N SER A 143 14.49 21.20 -1.82
CA SER A 143 14.83 19.78 -1.67
C SER A 143 16.34 19.58 -1.58
N ARG A 144 16.80 18.87 -0.55
CA ARG A 144 18.22 18.63 -0.28
C ARG A 144 18.48 17.17 0.10
N TRP A 145 19.65 16.73 -0.25
CA TRP A 145 20.25 15.52 0.28
C TRP A 145 20.80 15.78 1.70
N SER A 146 21.11 14.72 2.45
CA SER A 146 21.62 14.81 3.82
C SER A 146 23.02 15.46 3.91
N ASP A 147 23.76 15.48 2.83
CA ASP A 147 25.03 16.21 2.67
C ASP A 147 24.84 17.69 2.31
N ASN A 148 23.59 18.17 2.25
CA ASN A 148 23.16 19.51 1.84
C ASN A 148 23.24 19.79 0.32
N GLY A 149 23.60 18.83 -0.51
CA GLY A 149 23.51 18.94 -1.95
C GLY A 149 22.05 19.07 -2.42
N PRO A 150 21.77 19.72 -3.57
CA PRO A 150 20.42 19.81 -4.11
C PRO A 150 19.92 18.44 -4.57
N CYS A 151 18.67 18.08 -4.24
CA CYS A 151 17.98 16.93 -4.80
C CYS A 151 17.06 17.43 -5.92
N THR A 152 17.34 17.07 -7.16
CA THR A 152 16.75 17.68 -8.36
C THR A 152 15.95 16.66 -9.19
N ALA A 153 15.30 17.12 -10.24
CA ALA A 153 14.64 16.26 -11.21
C ALA A 153 15.60 15.25 -11.89
N ARG A 154 16.90 15.61 -12.02
CA ARG A 154 17.93 14.75 -12.60
C ARG A 154 18.20 13.50 -11.76
N ASP A 155 18.06 13.62 -10.43
CA ASP A 155 18.26 12.49 -9.52
C ASP A 155 17.14 11.45 -9.72
N PHE A 156 15.90 11.90 -9.95
CA PHE A 156 14.77 11.02 -10.25
C PHE A 156 14.89 10.38 -11.64
N GLU A 157 15.23 11.16 -12.67
CA GLU A 157 15.46 10.62 -14.01
C GLU A 157 16.51 9.51 -14.01
N TRP A 158 17.66 9.78 -13.39
CA TRP A 158 18.74 8.81 -13.30
C TRP A 158 18.33 7.55 -12.52
N SER A 159 17.66 7.73 -11.38
CA SER A 159 17.26 6.63 -10.50
C SER A 159 16.22 5.71 -11.14
N TRP A 160 15.24 6.29 -11.86
CA TRP A 160 14.22 5.48 -12.53
C TRP A 160 14.79 4.73 -13.73
N LYS A 161 15.73 5.33 -14.45
CA LYS A 161 16.49 4.62 -15.50
C LYS A 161 17.37 3.53 -14.92
N ARG A 162 18.01 3.75 -13.74
CA ARG A 162 18.75 2.73 -13.01
C ARG A 162 17.83 1.57 -12.56
N GLN A 163 16.63 1.86 -12.06
CA GLN A 163 15.64 0.84 -11.70
C GLN A 163 15.26 -0.03 -12.91
N LEU A 164 15.18 0.55 -14.10
CA LEU A 164 14.85 -0.14 -15.34
C LEU A 164 16.06 -0.77 -16.03
N ASP A 165 17.29 -0.40 -15.65
CA ASP A 165 18.51 -0.94 -16.26
C ASP A 165 18.64 -2.45 -15.96
N PRO A 166 18.71 -3.30 -17.00
CA PRO A 166 18.89 -4.73 -16.80
C PRO A 166 20.17 -5.10 -16.04
N ALA A 167 21.19 -4.22 -16.03
CA ALA A 167 22.42 -4.43 -15.26
C ALA A 167 22.19 -4.25 -13.74
N THR A 168 21.18 -3.49 -13.33
CA THR A 168 20.80 -3.33 -11.92
C THR A 168 20.11 -4.60 -11.39
N ALA A 169 19.46 -5.37 -12.27
CA ALA A 169 18.67 -6.56 -11.94
C ALA A 169 17.61 -6.29 -10.85
N ALA A 170 16.97 -5.12 -10.93
CA ALA A 170 16.04 -4.65 -9.93
C ALA A 170 14.79 -5.55 -9.85
N PRO A 171 14.46 -6.13 -8.67
CA PRO A 171 13.29 -7.01 -8.51
C PRO A 171 11.95 -6.30 -8.82
N TYR A 172 11.89 -4.99 -8.57
CA TYR A 172 10.71 -4.15 -8.80
C TYR A 172 10.78 -3.28 -10.07
N ALA A 173 11.63 -3.64 -11.04
CA ALA A 173 11.67 -2.95 -12.33
C ALA A 173 10.30 -2.87 -13.00
N SER A 174 9.49 -3.93 -12.85
CA SER A 174 8.15 -4.02 -13.44
C SER A 174 7.17 -2.94 -12.97
N PHE A 175 7.37 -2.33 -11.81
CA PHE A 175 6.51 -1.23 -11.36
C PHE A 175 6.70 0.06 -12.15
N LEU A 176 7.77 0.17 -12.91
CA LEU A 176 8.00 1.29 -13.82
C LEU A 176 7.80 0.93 -15.31
N TYR A 177 7.23 -0.24 -15.61
CA TYR A 177 6.96 -0.66 -17.01
C TYR A 177 5.87 0.15 -17.69
N ASP A 178 5.04 0.85 -16.92
CA ASP A 178 4.09 1.82 -17.49
C ASP A 178 4.78 3.03 -18.13
N ILE A 179 6.03 3.31 -17.79
CA ILE A 179 6.83 4.34 -18.45
C ILE A 179 7.14 3.87 -19.88
N LYS A 180 6.91 4.75 -20.85
CA LYS A 180 7.17 4.46 -22.26
C LYS A 180 8.56 3.87 -22.45
N ASN A 181 8.61 2.73 -23.16
CA ASN A 181 9.82 1.95 -23.39
C ASN A 181 10.49 1.38 -22.12
N GLY A 182 9.88 1.49 -20.95
CA GLY A 182 10.46 1.00 -19.68
C GLY A 182 10.65 -0.52 -19.69
N GLU A 183 9.62 -1.27 -20.08
CA GLU A 183 9.69 -2.73 -20.20
C GLU A 183 10.67 -3.16 -21.31
N ALA A 184 10.61 -2.50 -22.47
CA ALA A 184 11.48 -2.81 -23.61
C ALA A 184 12.97 -2.61 -23.26
N PHE A 185 13.29 -1.55 -22.52
CA PHE A 185 14.65 -1.30 -22.02
C PHE A 185 15.07 -2.36 -21.00
N ASN A 186 14.24 -2.65 -20.00
CA ASN A 186 14.56 -3.65 -18.99
C ASN A 186 14.74 -5.06 -19.58
N LYS A 187 13.97 -5.42 -20.62
CA LYS A 187 14.08 -6.70 -21.34
C LYS A 187 15.15 -6.72 -22.44
N LYS A 188 15.97 -5.67 -22.56
CA LYS A 188 17.02 -5.54 -23.59
C LYS A 188 16.52 -5.54 -25.03
N GLN A 189 15.24 -5.19 -25.25
CA GLN A 189 14.67 -5.02 -26.59
C GLN A 189 15.12 -3.69 -27.22
N ILE A 190 15.39 -2.69 -26.37
CA ILE A 190 16.12 -1.47 -26.71
C ILE A 190 17.32 -1.35 -25.76
N THR A 191 18.36 -0.62 -26.17
CA THR A 191 19.59 -0.47 -25.39
C THR A 191 19.89 0.96 -24.97
N ASP A 192 19.24 1.93 -25.62
CA ASP A 192 19.45 3.35 -25.30
C ASP A 192 18.48 3.83 -24.22
N ALA A 193 18.98 4.06 -23.03
CA ALA A 193 18.22 4.61 -21.90
C ALA A 193 17.58 5.99 -22.20
N ARG A 194 18.02 6.71 -23.25
CA ARG A 194 17.42 7.98 -23.68
C ARG A 194 16.05 7.79 -24.32
N GLU A 195 15.71 6.57 -24.76
CA GLU A 195 14.40 6.24 -25.33
C GLU A 195 13.34 5.98 -24.25
N VAL A 196 13.76 5.76 -22.98
CA VAL A 196 12.84 5.62 -21.86
C VAL A 196 12.13 6.95 -21.60
N GLY A 197 10.81 6.90 -21.40
CA GLY A 197 9.92 8.03 -21.30
C GLY A 197 10.07 8.91 -20.05
N VAL A 198 11.24 8.99 -19.43
CA VAL A 198 11.56 9.86 -18.28
C VAL A 198 12.59 10.87 -18.70
N ARG A 199 12.26 12.17 -18.59
CA ARG A 199 13.13 13.26 -19.02
C ARG A 199 13.02 14.49 -18.12
N THR A 200 14.15 15.06 -17.75
CA THR A 200 14.21 16.39 -17.16
C THR A 200 14.05 17.46 -18.26
N LYS A 201 13.18 18.44 -18.02
CA LYS A 201 13.06 19.65 -18.84
C LYS A 201 14.07 20.71 -18.38
N ASP A 202 14.28 20.76 -17.09
CA ASP A 202 15.26 21.57 -16.37
C ASP A 202 15.56 20.91 -15.02
N ASP A 203 16.39 21.50 -14.17
CA ASP A 203 16.80 20.91 -12.90
C ASP A 203 15.62 20.62 -11.93
N TRP A 204 14.47 21.25 -12.15
CA TRP A 204 13.34 21.18 -11.23
C TRP A 204 12.07 20.59 -11.86
N THR A 205 12.10 20.25 -13.14
CA THR A 205 10.92 19.75 -13.86
C THR A 205 11.21 18.38 -14.46
N LEU A 206 10.51 17.36 -13.98
CA LEU A 206 10.53 15.99 -14.53
C LEU A 206 9.25 15.77 -15.35
N GLU A 207 9.41 15.34 -16.60
CA GLU A 207 8.33 14.89 -17.45
C GLU A 207 8.41 13.38 -17.66
N VAL A 208 7.28 12.70 -17.50
CA VAL A 208 7.18 11.26 -17.64
C VAL A 208 6.10 10.92 -18.65
N THR A 209 6.49 10.30 -19.76
CA THR A 209 5.60 9.77 -20.78
C THR A 209 5.36 8.29 -20.48
N LEU A 210 4.09 7.88 -20.47
CA LEU A 210 3.66 6.52 -20.20
C LEU A 210 3.27 5.79 -21.49
N GLU A 211 3.16 4.47 -21.45
CA GLU A 211 2.66 3.63 -22.55
C GLU A 211 1.17 3.90 -22.88
N GLY A 212 0.46 4.57 -21.99
CA GLY A 212 -0.93 4.97 -22.15
C GLY A 212 -1.45 5.68 -20.91
N PRO A 213 -2.75 6.00 -20.85
CA PRO A 213 -3.37 6.58 -19.66
C PRO A 213 -3.15 5.71 -18.42
N ARG A 214 -2.70 6.32 -17.31
CA ARG A 214 -2.52 5.63 -16.02
C ARG A 214 -2.92 6.54 -14.88
N GLY A 215 -4.17 6.43 -14.45
CA GLY A 215 -4.71 7.27 -13.37
C GLY A 215 -4.06 7.03 -12.00
N TYR A 216 -3.42 5.88 -11.81
CA TYR A 216 -2.74 5.51 -10.57
C TYR A 216 -1.23 5.86 -10.55
N PHE A 217 -0.68 6.42 -11.60
CA PHE A 217 0.76 6.70 -11.68
C PHE A 217 1.31 7.53 -10.50
N PRO A 218 0.58 8.51 -9.92
CA PRO A 218 1.00 9.17 -8.69
C PRO A 218 1.22 8.23 -7.49
N VAL A 219 0.50 7.10 -7.44
CA VAL A 219 0.68 6.07 -6.40
C VAL A 219 2.00 5.36 -6.58
N LEU A 220 2.38 5.02 -7.83
CA LEU A 220 3.71 4.46 -8.13
C LEU A 220 4.83 5.44 -7.81
N ALA A 221 4.64 6.74 -8.09
CA ALA A 221 5.60 7.80 -7.75
C ALA A 221 5.77 8.02 -6.22
N ALA A 222 4.85 7.49 -5.40
CA ALA A 222 4.93 7.49 -3.94
C ALA A 222 5.58 6.21 -3.37
N TYR A 223 5.73 5.19 -4.19
CA TYR A 223 6.25 3.90 -3.77
C TYR A 223 7.79 3.87 -3.83
N LEU A 224 8.39 3.05 -2.98
CA LEU A 224 9.85 3.00 -2.80
C LEU A 224 10.64 2.74 -4.09
N ALA A 225 10.09 1.96 -5.03
CA ALA A 225 10.74 1.68 -6.32
C ALA A 225 10.98 2.95 -7.18
N ALA A 226 10.24 4.03 -6.89
CA ALA A 226 10.36 5.33 -7.55
C ALA A 226 11.14 6.38 -6.73
N PHE A 227 11.82 5.98 -5.64
CA PHE A 227 12.63 6.91 -4.86
C PHE A 227 13.95 7.24 -5.58
N PRO A 228 14.54 8.41 -5.31
CA PRO A 228 15.82 8.79 -5.88
C PRO A 228 16.96 8.19 -5.06
N ALA A 229 17.98 7.65 -5.73
CA ALA A 229 19.26 7.28 -5.13
C ALA A 229 20.31 8.36 -5.43
N HIS A 230 21.21 8.60 -4.48
CA HIS A 230 22.26 9.58 -4.65
C HIS A 230 23.35 9.07 -5.61
N ARG A 231 23.31 9.55 -6.85
CA ARG A 231 24.14 9.04 -7.95
C ARG A 231 25.62 8.95 -7.61
N ALA A 232 26.20 10.02 -7.07
CA ALA A 232 27.63 10.06 -6.76
C ALA A 232 28.03 9.03 -5.68
N ALA A 233 27.16 8.77 -4.70
CA ALA A 233 27.39 7.72 -3.70
C ALA A 233 27.34 6.32 -4.33
N VAL A 234 26.33 6.06 -5.18
CA VAL A 234 26.20 4.79 -5.90
C VAL A 234 27.42 4.52 -6.79
N GLU A 235 27.83 5.52 -7.60
CA GLU A 235 28.97 5.38 -8.52
C GLU A 235 30.30 5.21 -7.77
N LYS A 236 30.45 5.87 -6.62
CA LYS A 236 31.69 5.81 -5.83
C LYS A 236 31.85 4.53 -5.03
N TYR A 237 30.76 4.06 -4.40
CA TYR A 237 30.81 2.99 -3.40
C TYR A 237 30.20 1.67 -3.86
N GLY A 238 29.59 1.63 -5.05
CA GLY A 238 28.95 0.42 -5.58
C GLY A 238 27.92 -0.15 -4.62
N ASP A 239 27.96 -1.46 -4.37
CA ASP A 239 26.98 -2.13 -3.48
C ASP A 239 27.04 -1.67 -2.01
N LYS A 240 28.13 -0.98 -1.61
CA LYS A 240 28.29 -0.44 -0.26
C LYS A 240 27.80 1.00 -0.10
N TRP A 241 27.11 1.55 -1.09
CA TRP A 241 26.65 2.94 -1.03
C TRP A 241 25.60 3.19 0.07
N THR A 242 24.94 2.14 0.56
CA THR A 242 23.93 2.22 1.64
C THR A 242 24.48 1.98 3.03
N GLU A 243 25.77 1.65 3.17
CA GLU A 243 26.43 1.59 4.48
C GLU A 243 26.40 2.95 5.18
N ALA A 244 26.31 2.95 6.52
CA ALA A 244 26.16 4.18 7.29
C ALA A 244 27.22 5.24 6.99
N ALA A 245 28.47 4.83 6.68
CA ALA A 245 29.55 5.73 6.31
C ALA A 245 29.44 6.34 4.90
N ASN A 246 28.59 5.80 4.03
CA ASN A 246 28.56 6.11 2.60
C ASN A 246 27.21 6.68 2.14
N ILE A 247 26.14 6.36 2.88
CA ILE A 247 24.78 6.68 2.46
C ILE A 247 24.51 8.19 2.49
N VAL A 248 23.98 8.70 1.40
CA VAL A 248 23.43 10.05 1.31
C VAL A 248 21.93 9.91 1.00
N SER A 249 21.09 10.39 1.90
CA SER A 249 19.63 10.23 1.87
C SER A 249 18.93 11.57 1.76
N ASN A 250 17.64 11.58 1.36
CA ASN A 250 16.86 12.81 1.21
C ASN A 250 15.56 12.81 2.03
N GLY A 251 15.37 11.80 2.89
CA GLY A 251 14.20 11.67 3.74
C GLY A 251 14.30 12.45 5.05
N ALA A 252 13.32 12.24 5.94
CA ALA A 252 13.23 12.91 7.24
C ALA A 252 14.37 12.54 8.20
N PHE A 253 14.97 11.38 8.00
CA PHE A 253 16.09 10.89 8.79
C PHE A 253 17.26 10.50 7.88
N ALA A 254 18.47 10.54 8.45
CA ALA A 254 19.71 10.01 7.88
C ALA A 254 20.18 8.83 8.72
N LEU A 255 20.84 7.85 8.11
CA LEU A 255 21.41 6.71 8.81
C LEU A 255 22.71 7.13 9.48
N GLU A 256 22.73 7.16 10.82
CA GLU A 256 23.90 7.53 11.63
C GLU A 256 24.81 6.33 11.90
N ALA A 257 24.18 5.18 12.20
CA ALA A 257 24.91 3.95 12.47
C ALA A 257 24.09 2.74 12.02
N TRP A 258 24.80 1.72 11.55
CA TRP A 258 24.24 0.41 11.26
C TRP A 258 25.26 -0.64 11.70
N GLU A 259 24.95 -1.27 12.83
CA GLU A 259 25.69 -2.43 13.30
C GLU A 259 24.93 -3.68 12.90
N HIS A 260 25.43 -4.36 11.88
CA HIS A 260 24.76 -5.51 11.27
C HIS A 260 24.33 -6.56 12.29
N ASN A 261 23.10 -7.07 12.16
CA ASN A 261 22.46 -8.03 13.05
C ASN A 261 22.25 -7.55 14.49
N LYS A 262 22.44 -6.25 14.78
CA LYS A 262 22.24 -5.69 16.12
C LYS A 262 21.26 -4.53 16.12
N PHE A 263 21.61 -3.41 15.49
CA PHE A 263 20.75 -2.23 15.50
C PHE A 263 21.08 -1.25 14.37
N MET A 264 20.13 -0.37 14.11
CA MET A 264 20.29 0.85 13.33
C MET A 264 20.00 2.08 14.19
N VAL A 265 20.70 3.18 13.90
CA VAL A 265 20.43 4.50 14.49
C VAL A 265 20.12 5.47 13.36
N LEU A 266 18.94 6.04 13.42
CA LEU A 266 18.52 7.11 12.53
C LEU A 266 18.61 8.44 13.29
N ARG A 267 19.16 9.47 12.63
CA ARG A 267 19.20 10.84 13.14
C ARG A 267 18.39 11.75 12.24
N LYS A 268 17.67 12.70 12.82
CA LYS A 268 16.92 13.71 12.09
C LYS A 268 17.78 14.36 11.01
N ASN A 269 17.27 14.37 9.78
CA ASN A 269 17.91 15.06 8.66
C ASN A 269 17.50 16.55 8.69
N LYS A 270 18.39 17.42 9.15
CA LYS A 270 18.14 18.87 9.22
C LYS A 270 17.94 19.54 7.87
N HIS A 271 18.35 18.88 6.79
CA HIS A 271 18.23 19.36 5.42
C HIS A 271 16.95 18.86 4.71
N TYR A 272 16.17 18.00 5.37
CA TYR A 272 14.88 17.58 4.84
C TYR A 272 13.93 18.78 4.75
N TRP A 273 13.23 18.94 3.65
CA TRP A 273 12.37 20.10 3.40
C TRP A 273 11.27 20.31 4.48
N ARG A 274 10.84 19.25 5.15
CA ARG A 274 9.91 19.26 6.28
C ARG A 274 10.58 19.01 7.64
N ALA A 275 11.87 19.28 7.77
CA ALA A 275 12.59 19.03 9.02
C ALA A 275 11.96 19.74 10.22
N LYS A 276 11.30 20.88 10.02
CA LYS A 276 10.57 21.61 11.08
C LYS A 276 9.36 20.84 11.62
N ASP A 277 8.77 19.97 10.81
CA ASP A 277 7.63 19.15 11.21
C ASP A 277 8.05 17.88 11.96
N THR A 278 9.32 17.51 11.94
CA THR A 278 9.87 16.34 12.63
C THR A 278 10.40 16.74 14.00
N THR A 279 9.80 16.21 15.06
CA THR A 279 10.21 16.50 16.44
C THR A 279 11.28 15.55 16.94
N LEU A 280 11.20 14.26 16.58
CA LEU A 280 12.22 13.27 16.95
C LEU A 280 13.59 13.68 16.43
N GLU A 281 14.60 13.63 17.29
CA GLU A 281 16.01 13.87 16.94
C GLU A 281 16.75 12.56 16.65
N LYS A 282 16.29 11.45 17.24
CA LYS A 282 16.95 10.15 17.13
C LYS A 282 15.94 9.00 17.17
N VAL A 283 16.18 7.97 16.38
CA VAL A 283 15.45 6.70 16.46
C VAL A 283 16.46 5.56 16.52
N THR A 284 16.36 4.70 17.53
CA THR A 284 17.15 3.48 17.63
C THR A 284 16.26 2.27 17.33
N ILE A 285 16.67 1.44 16.40
CA ILE A 285 15.93 0.29 15.91
C ILE A 285 16.79 -0.96 16.13
N PRO A 286 16.54 -1.75 17.19
CA PRO A 286 17.18 -3.05 17.32
C PRO A 286 16.68 -4.01 16.25
N ILE A 287 17.58 -4.76 15.65
CA ILE A 287 17.29 -5.79 14.66
C ILE A 287 16.97 -7.07 15.41
N ILE A 288 15.73 -7.23 15.82
CA ILE A 288 15.24 -8.36 16.61
C ILE A 288 13.96 -8.94 16.03
N PRO A 289 13.73 -10.26 16.15
CA PRO A 289 12.43 -10.84 15.80
C PRO A 289 11.29 -10.22 16.60
N ILE A 290 10.08 -10.14 16.04
CA ILE A 290 8.89 -9.60 16.73
C ILE A 290 8.70 -10.30 18.09
N ALA A 291 8.91 -11.63 18.14
CA ALA A 291 8.79 -12.40 19.36
C ALA A 291 9.73 -11.96 20.49
N ALA A 292 10.81 -11.29 20.17
CA ALA A 292 11.78 -10.82 21.15
C ALA A 292 11.54 -9.39 21.64
N GLY A 293 10.55 -8.67 21.09
CA GLY A 293 10.34 -7.25 21.40
C GLY A 293 9.61 -6.97 22.73
N ALA A 294 8.78 -7.89 23.19
CA ALA A 294 7.92 -7.64 24.34
C ALA A 294 8.70 -7.53 25.66
N ILE A 295 9.74 -8.31 25.88
CA ILE A 295 10.57 -8.26 27.11
C ILE A 295 11.35 -6.93 27.22
N PRO A 296 12.12 -6.48 26.21
CA PRO A 296 12.76 -5.17 26.25
C PRO A 296 11.76 -4.01 26.42
N TYR A 297 10.55 -4.14 25.86
CA TYR A 297 9.48 -3.17 26.07
C TYR A 297 9.07 -3.09 27.55
N ASP A 298 8.83 -4.24 28.20
CA ASP A 298 8.48 -4.29 29.63
C ASP A 298 9.58 -3.69 30.52
N ASN A 299 10.84 -3.94 30.17
CA ASN A 299 12.01 -3.40 30.86
C ASN A 299 12.25 -1.90 30.58
N ASN A 300 11.40 -1.22 29.78
CA ASN A 300 11.60 0.15 29.32
C ASN A 300 12.87 0.39 28.48
N GLU A 301 13.36 -0.65 27.85
CA GLU A 301 14.44 -0.57 26.84
C GLU A 301 13.89 -0.18 25.45
N LEU A 302 12.59 -0.41 25.22
CA LEU A 302 11.85 0.03 24.04
C LEU A 302 10.68 0.94 24.42
N ASP A 303 10.40 1.90 23.54
CA ASP A 303 9.25 2.82 23.67
C ASP A 303 8.06 2.34 22.84
N MET A 304 8.32 1.61 21.75
CA MET A 304 7.33 0.95 20.91
C MET A 304 7.79 -0.44 20.49
N THR A 305 6.84 -1.37 20.32
CA THR A 305 7.10 -2.70 19.78
C THR A 305 5.89 -3.28 19.07
N LEU A 306 6.10 -4.23 18.14
CA LEU A 306 5.04 -5.08 17.62
C LEU A 306 4.75 -6.20 18.63
N LEU A 307 3.50 -6.63 18.67
CA LEU A 307 3.04 -7.72 19.53
C LEU A 307 2.74 -8.97 18.72
N GLN A 308 2.97 -10.13 19.31
CA GLN A 308 2.45 -11.41 18.86
C GLN A 308 1.21 -11.82 19.66
N VAL A 309 0.53 -12.88 19.24
CA VAL A 309 -0.69 -13.39 19.87
C VAL A 309 -0.50 -13.63 21.38
N ALA A 310 0.62 -14.26 21.77
CA ALA A 310 0.90 -14.55 23.18
C ALA A 310 1.10 -13.26 24.00
N ASP A 311 1.78 -12.27 23.42
CA ASP A 311 2.01 -10.97 24.06
C ASP A 311 0.71 -10.19 24.22
N LEU A 312 -0.14 -10.18 23.16
CA LEU A 312 -1.39 -9.44 23.18
C LEU A 312 -2.28 -9.83 24.37
N ARG A 313 -2.42 -11.13 24.62
CA ARG A 313 -3.20 -11.61 25.76
C ARG A 313 -2.65 -11.06 27.09
N ARG A 314 -1.33 -11.12 27.26
CA ARG A 314 -0.65 -10.59 28.46
C ARG A 314 -0.86 -9.10 28.62
N PHE A 315 -0.74 -8.34 27.55
CA PHE A 315 -0.96 -6.88 27.55
C PHE A 315 -2.41 -6.53 27.90
N GLN A 316 -3.39 -7.22 27.31
CA GLN A 316 -4.81 -6.98 27.54
C GLN A 316 -5.28 -7.38 28.94
N SER A 317 -4.62 -8.36 29.58
CA SER A 317 -4.94 -8.79 30.94
C SER A 317 -4.27 -7.95 32.04
N ASN A 318 -3.35 -7.05 31.68
CA ASN A 318 -2.63 -6.21 32.64
C ASN A 318 -3.12 -4.75 32.54
N PRO A 319 -3.78 -4.18 33.60
CA PRO A 319 -4.30 -2.81 33.58
C PRO A 319 -3.27 -1.72 33.28
N LYS A 320 -1.98 -1.99 33.47
CA LYS A 320 -0.89 -1.05 33.17
C LYS A 320 -0.58 -0.98 31.67
N THR A 321 -0.74 -2.08 30.95
CA THR A 321 -0.36 -2.20 29.53
C THR A 321 -1.55 -2.33 28.58
N GLU A 322 -2.75 -2.56 29.09
CA GLU A 322 -3.98 -2.69 28.27
C GLU A 322 -4.18 -1.49 27.33
N LYS A 323 -3.98 -0.26 27.87
CA LYS A 323 -4.14 0.99 27.11
C LYS A 323 -2.96 1.31 26.19
N GLU A 324 -1.83 0.63 26.35
CA GLU A 324 -0.64 0.79 25.51
C GLU A 324 -0.74 -0.06 24.23
N ALA A 325 -1.53 -1.15 24.27
CA ALA A 325 -1.72 -2.04 23.11
C ALA A 325 -2.82 -1.51 22.18
N PHE A 326 -2.54 -1.45 20.88
CA PHE A 326 -3.50 -1.03 19.88
C PHE A 326 -3.36 -1.83 18.59
N ARG A 327 -4.50 -2.00 17.91
CA ARG A 327 -4.58 -2.65 16.61
C ARG A 327 -4.37 -1.64 15.48
N PHE A 328 -3.78 -2.09 14.38
CA PHE A 328 -3.71 -1.35 13.13
C PHE A 328 -3.98 -2.24 11.92
N PRO A 329 -4.60 -1.69 10.85
CA PRO A 329 -4.84 -2.41 9.61
C PRO A 329 -3.52 -2.75 8.92
N TYR A 330 -3.47 -3.90 8.28
CA TYR A 330 -2.35 -4.32 7.46
C TYR A 330 -2.84 -4.63 6.04
N PRO A 331 -2.12 -4.25 4.99
CA PRO A 331 -2.63 -4.27 3.62
C PRO A 331 -2.61 -5.68 3.02
N GLY A 332 -3.32 -6.62 3.62
CA GLY A 332 -3.28 -8.00 3.17
C GLY A 332 -4.54 -8.80 3.41
N THR A 333 -4.82 -9.71 2.50
CA THR A 333 -5.99 -10.58 2.51
C THR A 333 -5.59 -12.03 2.32
N TRP A 334 -6.06 -12.89 3.23
CA TRP A 334 -6.04 -14.32 3.10
C TRP A 334 -7.27 -14.79 2.35
N TYR A 335 -7.07 -15.65 1.36
CA TYR A 335 -8.15 -16.15 0.53
C TYR A 335 -7.89 -17.59 0.06
N LEU A 336 -8.97 -18.27 -0.30
CA LEU A 336 -8.93 -19.55 -0.97
C LEU A 336 -8.94 -19.34 -2.49
N LEU A 337 -8.11 -20.08 -3.18
CA LEU A 337 -7.99 -20.02 -4.63
C LEU A 337 -8.26 -21.42 -5.19
N PRO A 338 -9.49 -21.68 -5.69
CA PRO A 338 -9.81 -22.95 -6.33
C PRO A 338 -9.21 -23.01 -7.73
N GLN A 339 -8.67 -24.17 -8.12
CA GLN A 339 -8.17 -24.38 -9.48
C GLN A 339 -9.36 -24.68 -10.41
N VAL A 340 -9.86 -23.66 -11.08
CA VAL A 340 -11.11 -23.72 -11.85
C VAL A 340 -11.06 -24.60 -13.12
N THR A 341 -9.90 -25.12 -13.47
CA THR A 341 -9.74 -26.04 -14.62
C THR A 341 -9.56 -27.48 -14.18
N LYS A 342 -9.61 -27.77 -12.86
CA LYS A 342 -9.42 -29.11 -12.32
C LYS A 342 -10.62 -29.54 -11.44
N PRO A 343 -11.06 -30.81 -11.53
CA PRO A 343 -12.08 -31.33 -10.61
C PRO A 343 -11.62 -31.23 -9.16
N PRO A 344 -12.56 -30.96 -8.23
CA PRO A 344 -13.97 -30.70 -8.45
C PRO A 344 -14.29 -29.21 -8.71
N PHE A 345 -13.28 -28.32 -8.72
CA PHE A 345 -13.43 -26.86 -8.77
C PHE A 345 -13.68 -26.32 -10.18
N ASP A 346 -13.64 -27.14 -11.21
CA ASP A 346 -14.12 -26.81 -12.56
C ASP A 346 -15.63 -26.57 -12.57
N ASN A 347 -16.37 -27.14 -11.63
CA ASN A 347 -17.79 -26.92 -11.47
C ASN A 347 -18.08 -25.69 -10.60
N ILE A 348 -18.75 -24.67 -11.17
CA ILE A 348 -19.12 -23.44 -10.47
C ILE A 348 -20.02 -23.71 -9.25
N LYS A 349 -20.89 -24.72 -9.28
CA LYS A 349 -21.74 -25.05 -8.13
C LYS A 349 -20.89 -25.51 -6.93
N VAL A 350 -19.82 -26.25 -7.17
CA VAL A 350 -18.87 -26.67 -6.12
C VAL A 350 -18.14 -25.45 -5.56
N ARG A 351 -17.66 -24.54 -6.40
CA ARG A 351 -17.02 -23.30 -5.93
C ARG A 351 -17.95 -22.45 -5.08
N ARG A 352 -19.23 -22.31 -5.50
CA ARG A 352 -20.27 -21.61 -4.72
C ARG A 352 -20.59 -22.31 -3.39
N ALA A 353 -20.63 -23.63 -3.39
CA ALA A 353 -20.81 -24.39 -2.16
C ALA A 353 -19.68 -24.08 -1.17
N VAL A 354 -18.42 -24.11 -1.60
CA VAL A 354 -17.26 -23.74 -0.78
C VAL A 354 -17.39 -22.29 -0.27
N ALA A 355 -17.73 -21.33 -1.14
CA ALA A 355 -17.84 -19.92 -0.77
C ALA A 355 -18.88 -19.67 0.34
N HIS A 356 -20.05 -20.37 0.26
CA HIS A 356 -21.11 -20.28 1.27
C HIS A 356 -20.85 -21.12 2.53
N ALA A 357 -19.92 -22.08 2.49
CA ALA A 357 -19.54 -22.88 3.65
C ALA A 357 -18.49 -22.18 4.55
N VAL A 358 -17.80 -21.16 4.03
CA VAL A 358 -16.74 -20.45 4.74
C VAL A 358 -17.33 -19.52 5.80
N ASP A 359 -17.34 -19.96 7.06
CA ASP A 359 -17.70 -19.17 8.24
C ASP A 359 -16.52 -18.29 8.66
N ARG A 360 -16.44 -17.11 8.06
CA ARG A 360 -15.35 -16.16 8.27
C ARG A 360 -15.23 -15.73 9.72
N GLU A 361 -16.38 -15.48 10.36
CA GLU A 361 -16.45 -15.04 11.77
C GLU A 361 -15.86 -16.10 12.71
N ASN A 362 -16.13 -17.36 12.44
CA ASN A 362 -15.58 -18.46 13.24
C ASN A 362 -14.10 -18.72 12.95
N ILE A 363 -13.72 -18.70 11.68
CA ILE A 363 -12.33 -18.92 11.23
C ILE A 363 -11.37 -17.92 11.89
N VAL A 364 -11.70 -16.62 11.88
CA VAL A 364 -10.78 -15.60 12.38
C VAL A 364 -10.59 -15.63 13.91
N LYS A 365 -11.46 -16.31 14.67
CA LYS A 365 -11.31 -16.44 16.14
C LYS A 365 -9.97 -17.07 16.53
N VAL A 366 -9.48 -18.02 15.72
CA VAL A 366 -8.18 -18.68 16.01
C VAL A 366 -7.01 -17.71 15.96
N SER A 367 -7.15 -16.60 15.25
CA SER A 367 -6.12 -15.55 15.12
C SER A 367 -6.04 -14.62 16.33
N GLN A 368 -7.04 -14.66 17.22
CA GLN A 368 -7.11 -13.83 18.44
C GLN A 368 -6.91 -12.33 18.18
N GLY A 369 -7.52 -11.83 17.10
CA GLY A 369 -7.47 -10.40 16.71
C GLY A 369 -6.37 -10.04 15.73
N PHE A 370 -5.57 -11.00 15.26
CA PHE A 370 -4.58 -10.79 14.19
C PHE A 370 -5.16 -10.97 12.78
N ALA A 371 -6.43 -11.33 12.68
CA ALA A 371 -7.20 -11.31 11.46
C ALA A 371 -8.65 -10.90 11.77
N ILE A 372 -9.31 -10.30 10.80
CA ILE A 372 -10.73 -9.94 10.85
C ILE A 372 -11.43 -10.53 9.61
N PRO A 373 -12.76 -10.78 9.66
CA PRO A 373 -13.49 -11.41 8.55
C PRO A 373 -13.37 -10.60 7.27
N ALA A 374 -12.97 -11.23 6.16
CA ALA A 374 -12.84 -10.58 4.86
C ALA A 374 -14.06 -10.85 3.96
N HIS A 375 -14.61 -9.78 3.40
CA HIS A 375 -15.74 -9.85 2.46
C HIS A 375 -15.38 -9.34 1.05
N SER A 376 -14.16 -8.86 0.87
CA SER A 376 -13.59 -8.40 -0.41
C SER A 376 -12.07 -8.53 -0.38
N MET A 377 -11.43 -8.29 -1.53
CA MET A 377 -9.99 -8.42 -1.65
C MET A 377 -9.23 -7.33 -0.89
N ILE A 378 -9.72 -6.10 -0.91
CA ILE A 378 -9.03 -4.97 -0.29
C ILE A 378 -9.54 -4.74 1.13
N PRO A 379 -8.65 -4.71 2.16
CA PRO A 379 -9.03 -4.45 3.54
C PRO A 379 -9.67 -3.05 3.73
N PRO A 380 -10.57 -2.88 4.71
CA PRO A 380 -11.08 -1.57 5.10
C PRO A 380 -9.92 -0.61 5.44
N GLY A 381 -10.12 0.68 5.14
CA GLY A 381 -9.11 1.72 5.38
C GLY A 381 -8.18 1.98 4.19
N PHE A 382 -8.04 1.02 3.27
CA PHE A 382 -7.20 1.19 2.07
C PHE A 382 -8.01 1.69 0.87
N PRO A 383 -7.37 2.44 -0.06
CA PRO A 383 -8.02 2.88 -1.29
C PRO A 383 -8.59 1.70 -2.10
N GLY A 384 -9.83 1.82 -2.54
CA GLY A 384 -10.50 0.77 -3.31
C GLY A 384 -11.18 -0.30 -2.47
N ALA A 385 -11.13 -0.21 -1.14
CA ALA A 385 -11.93 -1.10 -0.28
C ALA A 385 -13.41 -0.97 -0.61
N VAL A 386 -14.08 -2.11 -0.79
CA VAL A 386 -15.49 -2.18 -1.15
C VAL A 386 -16.30 -2.55 0.08
N ASP A 387 -17.14 -1.63 0.52
CA ASP A 387 -18.10 -1.83 1.60
C ASP A 387 -19.53 -1.75 1.05
N ASP A 388 -19.90 -2.73 0.22
CA ASP A 388 -21.22 -2.84 -0.38
C ASP A 388 -21.94 -4.09 0.14
N PRO A 389 -23.13 -3.93 0.80
CA PRO A 389 -23.92 -5.05 1.25
C PRO A 389 -24.27 -6.07 0.16
N LYS A 390 -24.40 -5.63 -1.10
CA LYS A 390 -24.66 -6.53 -2.24
C LYS A 390 -23.47 -7.43 -2.51
N ILE A 391 -22.26 -6.89 -2.49
CA ILE A 391 -21.03 -7.69 -2.67
C ILE A 391 -20.83 -8.64 -1.49
N ARG A 392 -21.04 -8.16 -0.26
CA ARG A 392 -20.99 -9.03 0.93
C ARG A 392 -21.98 -10.20 0.88
N ALA A 393 -23.13 -10.01 0.22
CA ALA A 393 -24.16 -11.04 0.10
C ALA A 393 -23.80 -12.15 -0.90
N ILE A 394 -22.92 -11.90 -1.88
CA ILE A 394 -22.59 -12.86 -2.95
C ILE A 394 -22.01 -14.16 -2.38
N GLN A 395 -21.07 -14.04 -1.46
CA GLN A 395 -20.40 -15.18 -0.81
C GLN A 395 -20.65 -15.19 0.71
N LYS A 396 -21.86 -14.79 1.14
CA LYS A 396 -22.22 -14.84 2.56
C LYS A 396 -22.17 -16.26 3.09
N PHE A 397 -21.82 -16.40 4.35
CA PHE A 397 -21.93 -17.69 5.04
C PHE A 397 -23.40 -18.14 5.12
N ASP A 398 -23.68 -19.29 4.56
CA ASP A 398 -25.01 -19.92 4.55
C ASP A 398 -24.85 -21.43 4.28
N PRO A 399 -24.68 -22.26 5.31
CA PRO A 399 -24.40 -23.68 5.13
C PRO A 399 -25.56 -24.46 4.47
N LYS A 400 -26.80 -23.97 4.60
CA LYS A 400 -27.94 -24.57 3.88
C LYS A 400 -27.84 -24.30 2.39
N LEU A 401 -27.51 -23.07 2.01
CA LEU A 401 -27.29 -22.70 0.63
C LEU A 401 -26.05 -23.39 0.07
N ALA A 402 -24.96 -23.52 0.85
CA ALA A 402 -23.77 -24.25 0.48
C ALA A 402 -24.10 -25.70 0.07
N MET A 403 -24.85 -26.41 0.91
CA MET A 403 -25.26 -27.78 0.61
C MET A 403 -26.24 -27.85 -0.58
N ALA A 404 -27.15 -26.86 -0.72
CA ALA A 404 -28.07 -26.77 -1.86
C ALA A 404 -27.35 -26.58 -3.19
N GLN A 405 -26.20 -25.87 -3.23
CA GLN A 405 -25.37 -25.73 -4.43
C GLN A 405 -24.83 -27.07 -4.96
N LEU A 406 -24.63 -28.06 -4.08
CA LEU A 406 -24.13 -29.38 -4.47
C LEU A 406 -25.19 -30.25 -5.15
N LYS A 407 -26.48 -29.86 -5.08
CA LYS A 407 -27.60 -30.63 -5.67
C LYS A 407 -27.40 -30.80 -7.18
N GLY A 408 -27.48 -32.06 -7.62
CA GLY A 408 -27.27 -32.43 -9.03
C GLY A 408 -25.82 -32.41 -9.48
N THR A 409 -24.86 -32.36 -8.54
CA THR A 409 -23.45 -32.63 -8.81
C THR A 409 -23.08 -34.04 -8.29
N PRO A 410 -21.92 -34.61 -8.63
CA PRO A 410 -21.45 -35.87 -8.05
C PRO A 410 -21.32 -35.84 -6.52
N PHE A 411 -21.32 -34.65 -5.91
CA PHE A 411 -21.09 -34.38 -4.48
C PHE A 411 -22.39 -34.08 -3.72
N ASP A 412 -23.54 -34.40 -4.30
CA ASP A 412 -24.85 -34.13 -3.71
C ASP A 412 -24.94 -34.72 -2.29
N GLY A 413 -25.42 -33.91 -1.34
CA GLY A 413 -25.49 -34.24 0.07
C GLY A 413 -24.10 -34.37 0.76
N GLY A 414 -23.08 -33.78 0.20
CA GLY A 414 -21.72 -33.77 0.78
C GLY A 414 -21.02 -35.13 0.69
N ARG A 415 -21.35 -35.95 -0.31
CA ARG A 415 -20.82 -37.32 -0.48
C ARG A 415 -19.86 -37.40 -1.66
N ASN A 416 -19.12 -38.49 -1.75
CA ASN A 416 -18.25 -38.85 -2.89
C ASN A 416 -17.16 -37.84 -3.21
N TRP A 417 -16.71 -37.03 -2.26
CA TRP A 417 -15.61 -36.11 -2.47
C TRP A 417 -14.34 -36.88 -2.89
N PRO A 418 -13.64 -36.43 -3.93
CA PRO A 418 -12.30 -36.93 -4.21
C PRO A 418 -11.33 -36.49 -3.12
N ARG A 419 -10.09 -36.92 -3.21
CA ARG A 419 -9.00 -36.36 -2.41
C ARG A 419 -8.85 -34.87 -2.71
N ILE A 420 -9.00 -34.01 -1.69
CA ILE A 420 -8.85 -32.57 -1.79
C ILE A 420 -7.59 -32.16 -1.03
N VAL A 421 -6.65 -31.54 -1.73
CA VAL A 421 -5.40 -31.03 -1.15
C VAL A 421 -5.46 -29.50 -1.10
N LEU A 422 -5.45 -28.96 0.12
CA LEU A 422 -5.32 -27.53 0.39
C LEU A 422 -3.83 -27.21 0.57
N SER A 423 -3.22 -26.68 -0.48
CA SER A 423 -1.79 -26.35 -0.46
C SER A 423 -1.55 -24.93 0.05
N MET A 424 -0.54 -24.75 0.87
CA MET A 424 -0.06 -23.45 1.35
C MET A 424 1.46 -23.44 1.38
N ARG A 425 2.03 -22.24 1.39
CA ARG A 425 3.46 -22.09 1.66
C ARG A 425 3.71 -22.08 3.16
N ASP A 426 4.90 -22.52 3.57
CA ASP A 426 5.36 -22.36 4.94
C ASP A 426 5.59 -20.87 5.22
N GLU A 427 4.81 -20.32 6.13
CA GLU A 427 4.89 -18.92 6.51
C GLU A 427 4.29 -18.64 7.90
N ALA A 428 4.77 -17.56 8.50
CA ALA A 428 4.33 -17.06 9.80
C ALA A 428 2.91 -16.43 9.76
N LEU A 429 2.57 -15.61 10.74
CA LEU A 429 1.33 -14.84 10.87
C LEU A 429 0.06 -15.68 11.09
N GLY A 430 0.18 -16.87 11.70
CA GLY A 430 -0.97 -17.72 11.98
C GLY A 430 -1.60 -18.35 10.72
N ALA A 431 -0.88 -18.34 9.59
CA ALA A 431 -1.35 -18.87 8.32
C ALA A 431 -1.88 -20.31 8.42
N LYS A 432 -1.13 -21.16 9.12
CA LYS A 432 -1.48 -22.57 9.31
C LYS A 432 -2.74 -22.74 10.15
N SER A 433 -2.86 -22.05 11.28
CA SER A 433 -4.04 -22.12 12.14
C SER A 433 -5.32 -21.65 11.45
N LEU A 434 -5.23 -20.60 10.61
CA LEU A 434 -6.36 -20.17 9.79
C LEU A 434 -6.71 -21.22 8.72
N ALA A 435 -5.72 -21.85 8.08
CA ALA A 435 -5.96 -22.92 7.10
C ALA A 435 -6.60 -24.17 7.77
N GLU A 436 -6.17 -24.55 8.96
CA GLU A 436 -6.77 -25.62 9.76
C GLU A 436 -8.22 -25.28 10.16
N ALA A 437 -8.51 -24.02 10.51
CA ALA A 437 -9.88 -23.58 10.75
C ALA A 437 -10.75 -23.65 9.48
N VAL A 438 -10.18 -23.32 8.31
CA VAL A 438 -10.85 -23.51 7.01
C VAL A 438 -11.16 -24.99 6.77
N GLN A 439 -10.21 -25.90 7.01
CA GLN A 439 -10.45 -27.36 6.89
C GLN A 439 -11.63 -27.80 7.78
N ALA A 440 -11.68 -27.32 9.02
CA ALA A 440 -12.73 -27.68 9.97
C ALA A 440 -14.12 -27.25 9.47
N VAL A 441 -14.29 -25.99 9.01
CA VAL A 441 -15.59 -25.51 8.53
C VAL A 441 -16.03 -26.16 7.21
N LEU A 442 -15.09 -26.52 6.31
CA LEU A 442 -15.41 -27.25 5.09
C LEU A 442 -15.84 -28.69 5.39
N LEU A 443 -15.23 -29.34 6.39
CA LEU A 443 -15.67 -30.66 6.87
C LEU A 443 -17.05 -30.57 7.52
N GLU A 444 -17.27 -29.59 8.40
CA GLU A 444 -18.53 -29.41 9.12
C GLU A 444 -19.72 -29.13 8.18
N HIS A 445 -19.56 -28.23 7.23
CA HIS A 445 -20.67 -27.71 6.43
C HIS A 445 -20.88 -28.39 5.09
N LEU A 446 -19.83 -29.05 4.54
CA LEU A 446 -19.88 -29.76 3.26
C LEU A 446 -19.50 -31.22 3.36
N ASN A 447 -19.14 -31.74 4.55
CA ASN A 447 -18.49 -33.04 4.71
C ASN A 447 -17.26 -33.20 3.80
N MET A 448 -16.61 -32.11 3.44
CA MET A 448 -15.46 -32.05 2.53
C MET A 448 -14.17 -32.14 3.32
N LYS A 449 -13.62 -33.34 3.42
CA LYS A 449 -12.31 -33.58 4.05
C LYS A 449 -11.21 -33.02 3.14
N THR A 450 -10.40 -32.10 3.66
CA THR A 450 -9.23 -31.56 2.99
C THR A 450 -7.94 -31.98 3.69
N GLU A 451 -6.89 -32.23 2.92
CA GLU A 451 -5.54 -32.49 3.44
C GLU A 451 -4.71 -31.21 3.30
N LEU A 452 -4.08 -30.78 4.40
CA LEU A 452 -3.22 -29.60 4.37
C LEU A 452 -1.80 -29.98 3.90
N GLU A 453 -1.37 -29.39 2.79
CA GLU A 453 -0.02 -29.54 2.24
C GLU A 453 0.76 -28.24 2.47
N VAL A 454 1.78 -28.29 3.33
CA VAL A 454 2.66 -27.12 3.59
C VAL A 454 3.92 -27.27 2.75
N LEU A 455 4.15 -26.33 1.87
CA LEU A 455 5.26 -26.36 0.90
C LEU A 455 6.31 -25.28 1.22
N GLU A 456 7.56 -25.60 0.99
CA GLU A 456 8.63 -24.59 0.96
C GLU A 456 8.29 -23.47 -0.04
N GLN A 457 8.69 -22.26 0.26
CA GLN A 457 8.25 -21.06 -0.46
C GLN A 457 8.54 -21.09 -1.98
N ARG A 458 9.70 -21.60 -2.37
CA ARG A 458 10.10 -21.69 -3.79
C ARG A 458 9.28 -22.76 -4.51
N VAL A 459 9.13 -23.93 -3.91
CA VAL A 459 8.34 -25.03 -4.46
C VAL A 459 6.87 -24.62 -4.62
N PHE A 460 6.31 -23.98 -3.58
CA PHE A 460 4.94 -23.47 -3.64
C PHE A 460 4.77 -22.50 -4.82
N ARG A 461 5.67 -21.53 -4.97
CA ARG A 461 5.60 -20.52 -6.03
C ARG A 461 5.73 -21.14 -7.42
N GLU A 462 6.64 -22.07 -7.61
CA GLU A 462 6.83 -22.77 -8.90
C GLU A 462 5.58 -23.57 -9.29
N ARG A 463 4.99 -24.31 -8.36
CA ARG A 463 3.76 -25.08 -8.59
C ARG A 463 2.56 -24.18 -8.82
N LEU A 464 2.45 -23.07 -8.09
CA LEU A 464 1.40 -22.07 -8.27
C LEU A 464 1.44 -21.48 -9.68
N TRP A 465 2.61 -21.07 -10.17
CA TRP A 465 2.77 -20.50 -11.51
C TRP A 465 2.54 -21.51 -12.64
N LYS A 466 2.84 -22.78 -12.39
CA LYS A 466 2.49 -23.87 -13.32
C LYS A 466 1.01 -24.26 -13.25
N GLN A 467 0.24 -23.62 -12.35
CA GLN A 467 -1.19 -23.93 -12.10
C GLN A 467 -1.41 -25.41 -11.75
N ASP A 468 -0.46 -26.00 -11.03
CA ASP A 468 -0.45 -27.40 -10.66
C ASP A 468 -1.19 -27.69 -9.34
N LEU A 469 -1.37 -26.70 -8.47
CA LEU A 469 -2.05 -26.81 -7.20
C LEU A 469 -3.57 -26.89 -7.40
N GLN A 470 -4.26 -27.80 -6.68
CA GLN A 470 -5.71 -28.03 -6.81
C GLN A 470 -6.54 -26.98 -6.06
N PHE A 471 -6.19 -26.73 -4.82
CA PHE A 471 -6.87 -25.79 -3.94
C PHE A 471 -5.82 -25.09 -3.08
N VAL A 472 -5.84 -23.77 -3.00
CA VAL A 472 -4.73 -23.01 -2.45
C VAL A 472 -5.19 -22.10 -1.32
N TRP A 473 -4.52 -22.16 -0.19
CA TRP A 473 -4.57 -21.17 0.87
C TRP A 473 -3.44 -20.17 0.64
N ILE A 474 -3.76 -18.92 0.34
CA ILE A 474 -2.79 -17.92 -0.10
C ILE A 474 -3.20 -16.55 0.42
N ARG A 475 -2.23 -15.65 0.46
CA ARG A 475 -2.45 -14.23 0.71
C ARG A 475 -1.79 -13.37 -0.34
N TRP A 476 -2.28 -12.15 -0.45
CA TRP A 476 -1.58 -11.05 -1.07
C TRP A 476 -1.41 -9.92 -0.06
N PHE A 477 -0.26 -9.29 -0.05
CA PHE A 477 -0.04 -7.99 0.59
C PHE A 477 0.20 -6.98 -0.50
N MET A 478 -0.52 -5.84 -0.42
CA MET A 478 -0.31 -4.74 -1.34
C MET A 478 1.15 -4.28 -1.29
N ASP A 479 1.80 -4.23 -2.43
CA ASP A 479 3.09 -3.56 -2.55
C ASP A 479 2.89 -2.05 -2.46
N TYR A 480 1.84 -1.53 -3.11
CA TYR A 480 1.39 -0.14 -2.98
C TYR A 480 -0.13 -0.09 -2.80
N PRO A 481 -0.69 0.88 -2.05
CA PRO A 481 -2.08 0.90 -1.63
C PRO A 481 -3.01 1.39 -2.76
N ASP A 482 -3.21 0.54 -3.75
CA ASP A 482 -4.07 0.80 -4.90
C ASP A 482 -4.71 -0.49 -5.41
N PRO A 483 -6.01 -0.47 -5.81
CA PRO A 483 -6.69 -1.65 -6.37
C PRO A 483 -5.97 -2.27 -7.57
N HIS A 484 -5.19 -1.51 -8.32
CA HIS A 484 -4.41 -2.03 -9.43
C HIS A 484 -3.46 -3.14 -8.98
N ASN A 485 -2.72 -2.93 -7.88
CA ASN A 485 -1.83 -3.94 -7.33
C ASN A 485 -2.57 -5.22 -6.88
N GLU A 486 -3.77 -5.05 -6.28
CA GLU A 486 -4.54 -6.20 -5.81
C GLU A 486 -5.15 -7.02 -6.94
N TYR A 487 -5.78 -6.39 -7.91
CA TYR A 487 -6.53 -7.13 -8.94
C TYR A 487 -5.75 -7.37 -10.21
N PHE A 488 -5.05 -6.34 -10.72
CA PHE A 488 -4.34 -6.46 -11.99
C PHE A 488 -3.10 -7.35 -11.86
N ASP A 489 -2.31 -7.15 -10.80
CA ASP A 489 -1.09 -7.95 -10.60
C ASP A 489 -1.38 -9.40 -10.21
N THR A 490 -2.54 -9.67 -9.58
CA THR A 490 -2.86 -11.02 -9.09
C THR A 490 -3.81 -11.80 -10.00
N PHE A 491 -4.83 -11.17 -10.60
CA PHE A 491 -5.93 -11.87 -11.27
C PHE A 491 -6.11 -11.57 -12.76
N TYR A 492 -5.42 -10.58 -13.33
CA TYR A 492 -5.59 -10.25 -14.75
C TYR A 492 -5.39 -11.46 -15.64
N GLY A 493 -6.45 -11.82 -16.40
CA GLY A 493 -6.51 -13.07 -17.14
C GLY A 493 -5.51 -13.18 -18.29
N LYS A 494 -5.17 -12.05 -18.92
CA LYS A 494 -4.21 -11.97 -20.04
C LYS A 494 -2.74 -11.90 -19.57
N LYS A 495 -2.48 -11.95 -18.25
CA LYS A 495 -1.11 -11.97 -17.71
C LYS A 495 -0.39 -13.24 -18.14
N THR A 496 0.78 -13.11 -18.73
CA THR A 496 1.58 -14.22 -19.26
C THR A 496 2.66 -14.71 -18.28
N THR A 497 3.10 -13.86 -17.36
CA THR A 497 4.19 -14.17 -16.42
C THR A 497 3.71 -13.99 -14.98
N GLY A 498 4.05 -14.96 -14.12
CA GLY A 498 3.69 -14.91 -12.69
C GLY A 498 2.19 -15.04 -12.43
N LYS A 499 1.42 -15.60 -13.35
CA LYS A 499 -0.01 -15.85 -13.20
C LYS A 499 -0.24 -16.87 -12.10
N ARG A 500 -1.06 -16.51 -11.11
CA ARG A 500 -1.25 -17.32 -9.88
C ARG A 500 -2.38 -18.32 -9.97
N GLN A 501 -3.30 -18.13 -10.93
CA GLN A 501 -4.55 -18.88 -11.03
C GLN A 501 -4.96 -19.07 -12.50
N ALA A 502 -5.85 -20.04 -12.75
CA ALA A 502 -6.35 -20.36 -14.09
C ALA A 502 -7.70 -19.69 -14.40
N TRP A 503 -8.32 -19.02 -13.43
CA TRP A 503 -9.57 -18.33 -13.66
C TRP A 503 -9.38 -17.16 -14.62
N VAL A 504 -10.22 -17.06 -15.64
CA VAL A 504 -10.25 -15.99 -16.64
C VAL A 504 -11.69 -15.56 -16.85
N ASN A 505 -11.91 -14.26 -16.89
CA ASN A 505 -13.20 -13.67 -17.17
C ASN A 505 -13.00 -12.37 -17.95
N ASP A 506 -13.43 -12.34 -19.22
CA ASP A 506 -13.22 -11.20 -20.12
C ASP A 506 -13.90 -9.91 -19.63
N ALA A 507 -15.07 -10.04 -18.96
CA ALA A 507 -15.75 -8.89 -18.37
C ALA A 507 -14.95 -8.31 -17.21
N PHE A 508 -14.34 -9.18 -16.37
CA PHE A 508 -13.44 -8.75 -15.30
C PHE A 508 -12.19 -8.07 -15.87
N ASP A 509 -11.54 -8.66 -16.84
CA ASP A 509 -10.36 -8.08 -17.49
C ASP A 509 -10.66 -6.70 -18.08
N LYS A 510 -11.82 -6.54 -18.71
CA LYS A 510 -12.28 -5.25 -19.26
C LYS A 510 -12.47 -4.20 -18.18
N GLU A 511 -13.02 -4.58 -17.02
CA GLU A 511 -13.14 -3.65 -15.89
C GLU A 511 -11.76 -3.27 -15.33
N LEU A 512 -10.81 -4.21 -15.27
CA LEU A 512 -9.44 -3.89 -14.86
C LEU A 512 -8.75 -2.93 -15.83
N GLU A 513 -8.90 -3.16 -17.13
CA GLU A 513 -8.38 -2.28 -18.18
C GLU A 513 -9.01 -0.88 -18.07
N GLY A 514 -10.35 -0.80 -17.87
CA GLY A 514 -11.06 0.45 -17.63
C GLY A 514 -10.55 1.18 -16.38
N GLY A 515 -10.34 0.45 -15.28
CA GLY A 515 -9.79 0.99 -14.04
C GLY A 515 -8.34 1.48 -14.21
N ARG A 516 -7.51 0.76 -14.95
CA ARG A 516 -6.13 1.15 -15.27
C ARG A 516 -6.09 2.45 -16.06
N ASP A 517 -6.90 2.56 -17.11
CA ASP A 517 -6.82 3.62 -18.12
C ASP A 517 -7.65 4.86 -17.77
N THR A 518 -8.48 4.80 -16.72
CA THR A 518 -9.32 5.91 -16.27
C THR A 518 -8.58 6.83 -15.30
N ARG A 519 -8.52 8.14 -15.61
CA ARG A 519 -7.90 9.17 -14.76
C ARG A 519 -8.80 9.61 -13.59
N ASP A 520 -10.10 9.71 -13.81
CA ASP A 520 -11.06 10.11 -12.77
C ASP A 520 -11.10 9.05 -11.67
N GLN A 521 -10.65 9.41 -10.47
CA GLN A 521 -10.51 8.45 -9.37
C GLN A 521 -11.83 7.77 -8.97
N LYS A 522 -12.95 8.51 -9.02
CA LYS A 522 -14.25 7.93 -8.66
C LYS A 522 -14.69 6.89 -9.69
N LYS A 523 -14.56 7.19 -10.97
CA LYS A 523 -14.88 6.26 -12.06
C LYS A 523 -13.93 5.06 -12.05
N ARG A 524 -12.66 5.33 -11.81
CA ARG A 524 -11.61 4.32 -11.69
C ARG A 524 -11.95 3.30 -10.59
N LEU A 525 -12.27 3.77 -9.38
CA LEU A 525 -12.65 2.89 -8.27
C LEU A 525 -13.95 2.14 -8.54
N ALA A 526 -14.90 2.71 -9.31
CA ALA A 526 -16.12 2.01 -9.70
C ALA A 526 -15.84 0.82 -10.62
N HIS A 527 -14.86 0.91 -11.53
CA HIS A 527 -14.40 -0.23 -12.33
C HIS A 527 -13.86 -1.36 -11.45
N TYR A 528 -13.02 -1.06 -10.46
CA TYR A 528 -12.47 -2.08 -9.55
C TYR A 528 -13.56 -2.68 -8.63
N ALA A 529 -14.54 -1.89 -8.19
CA ALA A 529 -15.68 -2.42 -7.43
C ALA A 529 -16.52 -3.38 -8.29
N LYS A 530 -16.69 -3.08 -9.58
CA LYS A 530 -17.38 -3.98 -10.51
C LYS A 530 -16.56 -5.24 -10.80
N ALA A 531 -15.24 -5.12 -10.90
CA ALA A 531 -14.33 -6.26 -11.03
C ALA A 531 -14.46 -7.20 -9.81
N GLU A 532 -14.49 -6.65 -8.59
CA GLU A 532 -14.73 -7.43 -7.36
C GLU A 532 -16.04 -8.20 -7.41
N GLU A 533 -17.14 -7.54 -7.81
CA GLU A 533 -18.45 -8.18 -7.95
C GLU A 533 -18.42 -9.37 -8.93
N LEU A 534 -17.77 -9.19 -10.09
CA LEU A 534 -17.64 -10.24 -11.11
C LEU A 534 -16.83 -11.43 -10.59
N MET A 535 -15.70 -11.16 -9.95
CA MET A 535 -14.80 -12.18 -9.42
C MET A 535 -15.46 -12.99 -8.30
N GLN A 536 -16.21 -12.35 -7.42
CA GLN A 536 -16.98 -13.04 -6.36
C GLN A 536 -18.15 -13.84 -6.92
N THR A 537 -18.89 -13.30 -7.90
CA THR A 537 -20.05 -13.98 -8.51
C THR A 537 -19.66 -15.28 -9.21
N ASP A 538 -18.53 -15.28 -9.89
CA ASP A 538 -17.97 -16.45 -10.57
C ASP A 538 -17.07 -17.30 -9.68
N VAL A 539 -16.90 -16.89 -8.43
CA VAL A 539 -16.04 -17.54 -7.43
C VAL A 539 -14.64 -17.84 -8.00
N GLY A 540 -14.02 -16.81 -8.55
CA GLY A 540 -12.61 -16.85 -8.95
C GLY A 540 -11.68 -16.93 -7.74
N TYR A 541 -12.16 -16.54 -6.56
CA TYR A 541 -11.53 -16.67 -5.26
C TYR A 541 -12.59 -16.65 -4.15
N VAL A 542 -12.17 -16.98 -2.93
CA VAL A 542 -13.03 -16.86 -1.73
C VAL A 542 -12.25 -16.06 -0.67
N PRO A 543 -12.60 -14.78 -0.39
CA PRO A 543 -11.99 -14.00 0.68
C PRO A 543 -12.33 -14.62 2.03
N VAL A 544 -11.36 -14.71 2.92
CA VAL A 544 -11.54 -15.35 4.25
C VAL A 544 -11.21 -14.37 5.37
N ALA A 545 -10.03 -13.77 5.35
CA ALA A 545 -9.58 -12.94 6.45
C ALA A 545 -8.69 -11.78 5.98
N TRP A 546 -8.98 -10.57 6.47
CA TRP A 546 -8.06 -9.44 6.36
C TRP A 546 -7.04 -9.52 7.49
N VAL A 547 -5.78 -9.24 7.15
CA VAL A 547 -4.70 -9.22 8.13
C VAL A 547 -4.82 -7.97 8.99
N SER A 548 -4.67 -8.12 10.29
CA SER A 548 -4.44 -7.01 11.20
C SER A 548 -3.21 -7.29 12.06
N ARG A 549 -2.62 -6.25 12.61
CA ARG A 549 -1.47 -6.35 13.50
C ARG A 549 -1.72 -5.58 14.78
N TRP A 550 -0.91 -5.89 15.78
CA TRP A 550 -0.94 -5.21 17.06
C TRP A 550 0.44 -4.66 17.40
N ALA A 551 0.43 -3.50 17.99
CA ALA A 551 1.61 -2.85 18.55
C ALA A 551 1.34 -2.37 19.96
N ALA A 552 2.40 -2.07 20.68
CA ALA A 552 2.34 -1.35 21.93
C ALA A 552 3.22 -0.10 21.86
N ALA A 553 2.77 0.98 22.48
CA ALA A 553 3.53 2.21 22.66
C ALA A 553 3.38 2.71 24.09
N LYS A 554 4.50 3.08 24.72
CA LYS A 554 4.52 3.68 26.05
C LYS A 554 3.71 4.97 26.07
N ASN A 555 3.12 5.29 27.23
CA ASN A 555 2.27 6.46 27.39
C ASN A 555 2.94 7.82 27.10
N HIS A 556 4.26 7.88 27.06
CA HIS A 556 5.00 9.07 26.67
C HIS A 556 5.25 9.20 25.16
N VAL A 557 4.93 8.19 24.38
CA VAL A 557 4.97 8.25 22.91
C VAL A 557 3.67 8.85 22.39
N ARG A 558 3.77 9.90 21.62
CA ARG A 558 2.65 10.63 21.03
C ARG A 558 2.82 10.78 19.53
N GLY A 559 1.77 11.20 18.84
CA GLY A 559 1.82 11.50 17.41
C GLY A 559 1.66 10.29 16.50
N VAL A 560 1.35 9.09 17.04
CA VAL A 560 0.92 7.96 16.19
C VAL A 560 -0.40 8.35 15.56
N GLU A 561 -0.41 8.51 14.24
CA GLU A 561 -1.57 8.98 13.50
C GLU A 561 -2.65 7.94 13.36
N LYS A 562 -3.86 8.42 13.05
CA LYS A 562 -5.02 7.59 12.70
C LYS A 562 -5.52 7.98 11.31
N ASN A 563 -5.99 6.97 10.59
CA ASN A 563 -6.71 7.18 9.34
C ASN A 563 -8.13 7.75 9.62
N LYS A 564 -8.86 8.07 8.56
CA LYS A 564 -10.25 8.60 8.66
C LYS A 564 -11.26 7.62 9.31
N GLN A 565 -10.93 6.33 9.41
CA GLN A 565 -11.71 5.34 10.15
C GLN A 565 -11.37 5.32 11.64
N GLY A 566 -10.40 6.10 12.09
CA GLY A 566 -9.95 6.16 13.48
C GLY A 566 -8.95 5.06 13.86
N GLU A 567 -8.45 4.29 12.89
CA GLU A 567 -7.47 3.23 13.11
C GLU A 567 -6.05 3.79 13.08
N PHE A 568 -5.18 3.30 13.96
CA PHE A 568 -3.77 3.71 13.99
C PHE A 568 -3.04 3.28 12.70
N VAL A 569 -2.08 4.09 12.28
CA VAL A 569 -1.26 3.84 11.09
C VAL A 569 0.21 3.82 11.47
N ILE A 570 0.80 2.64 11.47
CA ILE A 570 2.23 2.44 11.81
C ILE A 570 3.00 1.60 10.79
N ASP A 571 2.46 1.42 9.59
CA ASP A 571 3.17 0.70 8.53
C ASP A 571 4.27 1.57 7.93
N GLY A 572 5.52 1.34 8.38
CA GLY A 572 6.68 2.08 7.89
C GLY A 572 7.06 1.80 6.44
N ASN A 573 6.52 0.77 5.79
CA ASN A 573 6.81 0.47 4.39
C ASN A 573 5.98 1.33 3.44
N ILE A 574 4.71 1.56 3.77
CA ILE A 574 3.79 2.35 2.96
C ILE A 574 3.66 3.76 3.54
N TYR A 575 3.44 3.88 4.86
CA TYR A 575 3.23 5.16 5.53
C TYR A 575 4.53 5.72 6.11
N ARG A 576 5.23 6.52 5.32
CA ARG A 576 6.57 7.03 5.63
C ARG A 576 6.58 8.10 6.73
N ASP A 577 5.53 8.91 6.85
CA ASP A 577 5.46 10.02 7.79
C ASP A 577 5.36 9.58 9.26
N MET A 578 5.20 8.28 9.53
CA MET A 578 5.03 7.77 10.88
C MET A 578 6.10 8.29 11.85
N LEU A 579 7.38 8.14 11.54
CA LEU A 579 8.46 8.61 12.41
C LEU A 579 8.55 10.14 12.48
N SER A 580 8.16 10.85 11.41
CA SER A 580 8.16 12.31 11.39
C SER A 580 7.10 12.92 12.30
N ASN A 581 5.99 12.20 12.53
CA ASN A 581 4.87 12.69 13.32
C ASN A 581 4.94 12.29 14.79
N ILE A 582 5.75 11.28 15.12
CA ILE A 582 5.96 10.85 16.52
C ILE A 582 6.81 11.86 17.28
N TYR A 583 6.46 12.06 18.56
CA TYR A 583 7.23 12.85 19.52
C TYR A 583 7.14 12.23 20.92
N ILE A 584 8.08 12.58 21.79
CA ILE A 584 8.18 12.07 23.16
C ILE A 584 7.79 13.18 24.13
N THR A 585 6.86 12.88 25.03
CA THR A 585 6.49 13.75 26.15
C THR A 585 7.26 13.37 27.43
N GLU A 586 7.32 14.29 28.40
CA GLU A 586 7.82 13.94 29.72
C GLU A 586 7.01 12.75 30.27
N LYS A 587 7.68 11.83 30.96
CA LYS A 587 7.00 10.70 31.63
C LYS A 587 6.09 11.27 32.71
N ALA A 588 4.80 10.92 32.63
CA ALA A 588 3.83 11.28 33.67
C ALA A 588 4.09 10.52 34.97
#